data_d261e0c5000100f463a661ce823221ec
#
_entry.id   d261e0c5000100f463a661ce823221ec
#
_cell.length_a   1.000
_cell.length_b   1.000
_cell.length_c   1.000
_cell.angle_alpha   90.00
_cell.angle_beta   90.00
_cell.angle_gamma   90.00
#
_symmetry.space_group_name_H-M   'P 1'
#
loop_
_entity.id
_entity.type
_entity.pdbx_description
1 polymer ?
#
loop_
_entity_poly.entity_id
_entity_poly.type
_entity_poly.pdbx_seq_one_letter_code
_entity_poly.pdbx_strand_id
1 'polypeptide(L)'
;GNQSYFIDKMSGKLATQYTPAETKEEKVVRQVHSILYWLDKNNPLGPAPTNPTDDSQFNSWEYAVRKWATEKNLADENQSVIPIATDDVHLPNKMPILQIQGLKNSYSKNETVYITITNGGIYPLRKVDLFLNGRYVGSAIRSPFALSIKLSTLGEIGDNKIEAIGFDAVYNKAKTEASFKISE
;
A
#
# COMPACT_ATOMS: atom_id res chain seq x y z
N GLY A 1 -24.52 6.65 -13.43
CA GLY A 1 -23.05 6.54 -13.42
C GLY A 1 -22.57 5.73 -12.23
N ASN A 2 -21.28 5.44 -12.21
CA ASN A 2 -20.64 4.78 -11.08
C ASN A 2 -19.61 5.73 -10.50
N GLN A 3 -19.51 5.75 -9.17
CA GLN A 3 -18.45 6.46 -8.47
C GLN A 3 -17.45 5.43 -7.95
N SER A 4 -16.20 5.50 -8.36
CA SER A 4 -15.15 4.65 -7.79
C SER A 4 -14.39 5.39 -6.68
N TYR A 5 -13.93 4.61 -5.70
CA TYR A 5 -13.06 5.06 -4.62
C TYR A 5 -12.12 3.93 -4.22
N PHE A 6 -11.01 4.27 -3.59
CA PHE A 6 -10.04 3.28 -3.15
C PHE A 6 -10.05 3.15 -1.64
N ILE A 7 -10.03 1.91 -1.16
CA ILE A 7 -9.86 1.59 0.25
C ILE A 7 -8.55 0.85 0.47
N ASP A 8 -8.05 0.93 1.68
CA ASP A 8 -7.04 0.01 2.19
C ASP A 8 -7.72 -1.22 2.81
N LYS A 9 -7.37 -2.41 2.35
CA LYS A 9 -7.92 -3.69 2.85
C LYS A 9 -7.57 -3.97 4.30
N MET A 10 -6.46 -3.43 4.81
CA MET A 10 -5.99 -3.68 6.18
C MET A 10 -6.78 -2.85 7.20
N SER A 11 -7.02 -1.57 6.90
CA SER A 11 -7.75 -0.66 7.78
C SER A 11 -9.26 -0.58 7.49
N GLY A 12 -9.67 -0.94 6.27
CA GLY A 12 -11.04 -0.75 5.78
C GLY A 12 -11.40 0.72 5.50
N LYS A 13 -10.43 1.63 5.55
CA LYS A 13 -10.58 3.08 5.38
C LYS A 13 -10.20 3.52 3.98
N LEU A 14 -10.48 4.80 3.64
CA LEU A 14 -10.08 5.36 2.34
C LEU A 14 -8.56 5.30 2.18
N ALA A 15 -8.11 4.79 1.04
CA ALA A 15 -6.70 4.74 0.71
C ALA A 15 -6.10 6.13 0.59
N THR A 16 -4.84 6.25 0.99
CA THR A 16 -4.04 7.48 0.89
C THR A 16 -2.88 7.28 -0.09
N GLN A 17 -2.05 8.30 -0.24
CA GLN A 17 -0.79 8.19 -1.00
C GLN A 17 0.20 7.20 -0.38
N TYR A 18 0.05 6.88 0.91
CA TYR A 18 0.93 5.97 1.64
C TYR A 18 0.43 4.51 1.61
N THR A 19 -0.81 4.28 1.19
CA THR A 19 -1.39 2.94 1.12
C THR A 19 -0.68 2.11 0.05
N PRO A 20 -0.09 0.97 0.40
CA PRO A 20 0.60 0.09 -0.55
C PRO A 20 -0.35 -0.42 -1.64
N ALA A 21 0.19 -0.65 -2.84
CA ALA A 21 -0.60 -1.20 -3.95
C ALA A 21 -1.20 -2.57 -3.62
N GLU A 22 -0.50 -3.38 -2.82
CA GLU A 22 -0.90 -4.72 -2.40
C GLU A 22 -2.15 -4.72 -1.50
N THR A 23 -2.38 -3.63 -0.76
CA THR A 23 -3.52 -3.47 0.14
C THR A 23 -4.60 -2.57 -0.42
N LYS A 24 -4.31 -1.82 -1.49
CA LYS A 24 -5.26 -0.92 -2.14
C LYS A 24 -6.26 -1.69 -2.97
N GLU A 25 -7.54 -1.41 -2.76
CA GLU A 25 -8.65 -2.01 -3.49
C GLU A 25 -9.61 -0.94 -4.00
N GLU A 26 -9.95 -1.02 -5.29
CA GLU A 26 -10.98 -0.16 -5.85
C GLU A 26 -12.37 -0.71 -5.51
N LYS A 27 -13.23 0.17 -5.02
CA LYS A 27 -14.66 -0.08 -4.81
C LYS A 27 -15.47 0.84 -5.71
N VAL A 28 -16.60 0.33 -6.16
CA VAL A 28 -17.52 1.07 -7.05
C VAL A 28 -18.86 1.15 -6.37
N VAL A 29 -19.37 2.38 -6.23
CA VAL A 29 -20.77 2.62 -5.80
C VAL A 29 -21.59 2.94 -7.04
N ARG A 30 -22.65 2.19 -7.22
CA ARG A 30 -23.58 2.42 -8.31
C ARG A 30 -24.53 3.55 -7.96
N GLN A 31 -24.64 4.51 -8.87
CA GLN A 31 -25.59 5.61 -8.79
C GLN A 31 -26.43 5.63 -10.07
N VAL A 32 -27.74 5.51 -9.91
CA VAL A 32 -28.69 5.50 -11.01
C VAL A 32 -29.47 6.80 -11.01
N HIS A 33 -29.03 7.73 -11.83
CA HIS A 33 -29.66 9.04 -12.01
C HIS A 33 -29.98 9.29 -13.47
N SER A 34 -30.87 10.25 -13.72
CA SER A 34 -31.10 10.79 -15.06
C SER A 34 -29.84 11.45 -15.60
N ILE A 35 -29.78 11.66 -16.91
CA ILE A 35 -28.62 12.32 -17.55
C ILE A 35 -28.40 13.73 -16.98
N LEU A 36 -29.45 14.42 -16.55
CA LEU A 36 -29.37 15.77 -16.00
C LEU A 36 -28.71 15.86 -14.63
N TYR A 37 -28.51 14.74 -13.96
CA TYR A 37 -27.68 14.66 -12.75
C TYR A 37 -26.19 14.85 -13.07
N TRP A 38 -25.78 14.35 -14.24
CA TRP A 38 -24.37 14.25 -14.65
C TRP A 38 -23.96 15.38 -15.62
N LEU A 39 -24.91 16.02 -16.27
CA LEU A 39 -24.66 16.91 -17.40
C LEU A 39 -25.58 18.14 -17.32
N ASP A 40 -24.98 19.32 -17.46
CA ASP A 40 -25.69 20.56 -17.70
C ASP A 40 -26.08 20.64 -19.18
N LYS A 41 -27.39 20.61 -19.49
CA LYS A 41 -27.86 20.69 -20.88
C LYS A 41 -27.49 21.99 -21.62
N ASN A 42 -27.22 23.07 -20.88
CA ASN A 42 -26.80 24.34 -21.45
C ASN A 42 -25.28 24.41 -21.68
N ASN A 43 -24.51 23.50 -21.03
CA ASN A 43 -23.08 23.36 -21.22
C ASN A 43 -22.65 21.88 -21.18
N PRO A 44 -23.03 21.07 -22.20
CA PRO A 44 -22.84 19.60 -22.18
C PRO A 44 -21.41 19.11 -22.10
N LEU A 45 -20.44 19.94 -22.43
CA LEU A 45 -19.00 19.63 -22.34
C LEU A 45 -18.35 20.22 -21.09
N GLY A 46 -19.11 20.91 -20.27
CA GLY A 46 -18.66 21.49 -19.01
C GLY A 46 -18.66 20.49 -17.85
N PRO A 47 -18.35 20.98 -16.64
CA PRO A 47 -18.45 20.18 -15.43
C PRO A 47 -19.90 19.79 -15.14
N ALA A 48 -20.09 18.71 -14.38
CA ALA A 48 -21.41 18.31 -13.88
C ALA A 48 -22.05 19.46 -13.07
N PRO A 49 -23.38 19.59 -13.10
CA PRO A 49 -24.08 20.64 -12.36
C PRO A 49 -23.84 20.50 -10.85
N THR A 50 -23.53 21.60 -10.19
CA THR A 50 -23.40 21.63 -8.72
C THR A 50 -24.73 21.33 -8.03
N ASN A 51 -25.83 21.79 -8.61
CA ASN A 51 -27.19 21.51 -8.15
C ASN A 51 -28.09 21.11 -9.33
N PRO A 52 -28.27 19.81 -9.58
CA PRO A 52 -29.08 19.33 -10.70
C PRO A 52 -30.54 19.81 -10.68
N THR A 53 -31.09 20.13 -9.50
CA THR A 53 -32.47 20.59 -9.35
C THR A 53 -32.74 21.98 -9.93
N ASP A 54 -31.69 22.73 -10.30
CA ASP A 54 -31.82 24.01 -10.97
C ASP A 54 -32.37 23.86 -12.40
N ASP A 55 -32.25 22.67 -12.99
CA ASP A 55 -32.93 22.33 -14.24
C ASP A 55 -34.39 21.98 -13.98
N SER A 56 -35.30 22.73 -14.58
CA SER A 56 -36.73 22.54 -14.42
C SER A 56 -37.25 21.15 -14.83
N GLN A 57 -36.52 20.43 -15.67
CA GLN A 57 -36.87 19.08 -16.14
C GLN A 57 -36.26 17.99 -15.26
N PHE A 58 -35.32 18.30 -14.40
CA PHE A 58 -34.59 17.32 -13.61
C PHE A 58 -35.52 16.40 -12.81
N ASN A 59 -36.43 16.97 -12.04
CA ASN A 59 -37.31 16.17 -11.18
C ASN A 59 -38.18 15.17 -11.96
N SER A 60 -38.66 15.54 -13.14
CA SER A 60 -39.49 14.66 -13.97
C SER A 60 -38.66 13.49 -14.56
N TRP A 61 -37.47 13.80 -15.03
CA TRP A 61 -36.55 12.79 -15.60
C TRP A 61 -35.99 11.88 -14.51
N GLU A 62 -35.64 12.45 -13.39
CA GLU A 62 -35.13 11.71 -12.24
C GLU A 62 -36.17 10.71 -11.70
N TYR A 63 -37.43 11.15 -11.56
CA TYR A 63 -38.52 10.29 -11.15
C TYR A 63 -38.69 9.08 -12.08
N ALA A 64 -38.70 9.31 -13.40
CA ALA A 64 -38.86 8.24 -14.37
C ALA A 64 -37.70 7.22 -14.32
N VAL A 65 -36.47 7.70 -14.22
CA VAL A 65 -35.26 6.86 -14.11
C VAL A 65 -35.24 6.08 -12.81
N ARG A 66 -35.59 6.71 -11.68
CA ARG A 66 -35.65 6.06 -10.36
C ARG A 66 -36.71 4.96 -10.32
N LYS A 67 -37.88 5.22 -10.87
CA LYS A 67 -38.96 4.22 -11.00
C LYS A 67 -38.48 3.02 -11.81
N TRP A 68 -37.92 3.26 -12.99
CA TRP A 68 -37.37 2.20 -13.85
C TRP A 68 -36.24 1.41 -13.12
N ALA A 69 -35.35 2.08 -12.42
CA ALA A 69 -34.27 1.43 -11.68
C ALA A 69 -34.81 0.51 -10.58
N THR A 70 -35.85 0.94 -9.86
CA THR A 70 -36.50 0.15 -8.83
C THR A 70 -37.15 -1.10 -9.43
N GLU A 71 -37.90 -0.96 -10.55
CA GLU A 71 -38.53 -2.08 -11.25
C GLU A 71 -37.51 -3.11 -11.78
N LYS A 72 -36.29 -2.67 -12.08
CA LYS A 72 -35.19 -3.52 -12.57
C LYS A 72 -34.24 -4.01 -11.46
N ASN A 73 -34.54 -3.73 -10.19
CA ASN A 73 -33.64 -4.01 -9.05
C ASN A 73 -32.24 -3.39 -9.22
N LEU A 74 -32.17 -2.21 -9.82
CA LEU A 74 -30.94 -1.42 -10.03
C LEU A 74 -30.90 -0.24 -9.04
N ALA A 75 -31.34 -0.45 -7.80
CA ALA A 75 -31.33 0.60 -6.78
C ALA A 75 -29.91 1.13 -6.53
N ASP A 76 -29.82 2.41 -6.17
CA ASP A 76 -28.57 3.01 -5.74
C ASP A 76 -27.97 2.23 -4.58
N GLU A 77 -26.67 1.99 -4.64
CA GLU A 77 -25.91 1.63 -3.46
C GLU A 77 -25.78 2.89 -2.59
N ASN A 78 -26.03 2.72 -1.30
CA ASN A 78 -26.05 3.83 -0.37
C ASN A 78 -24.62 4.44 -0.25
N GLN A 79 -24.45 5.72 -0.54
CA GLN A 79 -23.18 6.44 -0.39
C GLN A 79 -22.64 6.41 1.04
N SER A 80 -23.48 6.14 2.05
CA SER A 80 -23.02 5.96 3.43
C SER A 80 -22.08 4.77 3.63
N VAL A 81 -21.93 3.90 2.62
CA VAL A 81 -20.95 2.79 2.60
C VAL A 81 -19.53 3.28 2.35
N ILE A 82 -19.34 4.47 1.77
CA ILE A 82 -18.00 5.04 1.54
C ILE A 82 -17.43 5.48 2.89
N PRO A 83 -16.27 4.93 3.32
CA PRO A 83 -15.63 5.36 4.55
C PRO A 83 -15.33 6.87 4.52
N ILE A 84 -15.51 7.54 5.65
CA ILE A 84 -15.12 8.95 5.81
C ILE A 84 -13.67 9.04 6.29
N ALA A 85 -13.24 8.07 7.13
CA ALA A 85 -11.90 8.01 7.66
C ALA A 85 -10.90 7.55 6.61
N THR A 86 -9.70 8.13 6.62
CA THR A 86 -8.57 7.74 5.78
C THR A 86 -7.69 6.70 6.45
N ASP A 87 -6.97 5.94 5.64
CA ASP A 87 -6.00 4.95 6.09
C ASP A 87 -4.98 5.56 7.07
N ASP A 88 -4.88 4.96 8.23
CA ASP A 88 -4.00 5.36 9.33
C ASP A 88 -2.99 4.29 9.73
N VAL A 89 -2.97 3.13 9.04
CA VAL A 89 -1.98 2.06 9.30
C VAL A 89 -0.71 2.22 8.47
N HIS A 90 -0.76 2.95 7.36
CA HIS A 90 0.37 3.14 6.44
C HIS A 90 1.01 4.55 6.54
N LEU A 91 0.82 5.23 7.65
CA LEU A 91 1.43 6.54 7.88
C LEU A 91 2.95 6.43 8.02
N PRO A 92 3.73 7.45 7.61
CA PRO A 92 5.19 7.43 7.68
C PRO A 92 5.76 7.11 9.08
N ASN A 93 5.08 7.53 10.14
CA ASN A 93 5.48 7.24 11.53
C ASN A 93 5.13 5.82 12.01
N LYS A 94 4.51 4.99 11.17
CA LYS A 94 4.15 3.60 11.46
C LYS A 94 4.94 2.59 10.63
N MET A 95 5.91 3.05 9.86
CA MET A 95 6.82 2.18 9.10
C MET A 95 7.68 1.33 10.04
N PRO A 96 8.17 0.16 9.60
CA PRO A 96 9.11 -0.64 10.37
C PRO A 96 10.37 0.15 10.73
N ILE A 97 10.91 -0.08 11.94
CA ILE A 97 12.18 0.50 12.41
C ILE A 97 13.16 -0.65 12.52
N LEU A 98 13.92 -0.86 11.44
CA LEU A 98 14.79 -2.03 11.30
C LEU A 98 16.19 -1.79 11.88
N GLN A 99 16.74 -2.83 12.52
CA GLN A 99 18.12 -2.85 12.98
C GLN A 99 18.80 -4.17 12.59
N ILE A 100 20.04 -4.08 12.11
CA ILE A 100 20.89 -5.24 11.83
C ILE A 100 21.68 -5.57 13.10
N GLN A 101 21.48 -6.78 13.64
CA GLN A 101 22.16 -7.28 14.82
C GLN A 101 23.17 -8.36 14.42
N GLY A 102 24.30 -8.43 15.15
CA GLY A 102 25.30 -9.48 14.96
C GLY A 102 26.35 -9.20 13.88
N LEU A 103 26.26 -8.07 13.15
CA LEU A 103 27.27 -7.69 12.18
C LEU A 103 28.54 -7.17 12.86
N LYS A 104 29.71 -7.74 12.51
CA LYS A 104 31.03 -7.24 12.91
C LYS A 104 31.52 -6.19 11.89
N ASN A 105 32.49 -5.36 12.29
CA ASN A 105 33.12 -4.37 11.40
C ASN A 105 34.01 -5.01 10.33
N SER A 106 34.55 -6.21 10.59
CA SER A 106 35.44 -6.92 9.67
C SER A 106 35.31 -8.44 9.79
N TYR A 107 35.56 -9.12 8.70
CA TYR A 107 35.59 -10.58 8.55
C TYR A 107 36.73 -11.00 7.66
N SER A 108 37.18 -12.26 7.79
CA SER A 108 38.03 -12.88 6.76
C SER A 108 37.17 -13.48 5.64
N LYS A 109 37.75 -13.67 4.46
CA LYS A 109 37.07 -14.15 3.26
C LYS A 109 36.36 -15.52 3.46
N ASN A 110 36.85 -16.35 4.35
CA ASN A 110 36.33 -17.69 4.60
C ASN A 110 35.23 -17.72 5.68
N GLU A 111 34.95 -16.61 6.34
CA GLU A 111 33.91 -16.55 7.38
C GLU A 111 32.49 -16.54 6.79
N THR A 112 31.55 -16.86 7.66
CA THR A 112 30.12 -16.70 7.40
C THR A 112 29.60 -15.58 8.30
N VAL A 113 28.92 -14.61 7.70
CA VAL A 113 28.19 -13.57 8.44
C VAL A 113 26.87 -14.15 8.93
N TYR A 114 26.60 -13.99 10.22
CA TYR A 114 25.30 -14.33 10.81
C TYR A 114 24.70 -13.04 11.36
N ILE A 115 23.52 -12.70 10.87
CA ILE A 115 22.80 -11.50 11.30
C ILE A 115 21.34 -11.83 11.63
N THR A 116 20.76 -10.99 12.46
CA THR A 116 19.33 -11.01 12.76
C THR A 116 18.79 -9.60 12.54
N ILE A 117 17.64 -9.50 11.90
CA ILE A 117 16.95 -8.23 11.72
C ILE A 117 15.87 -8.11 12.77
N THR A 118 15.94 -7.03 13.55
CA THR A 118 14.93 -6.69 14.56
C THR A 118 14.12 -5.48 14.11
N ASN A 119 12.92 -5.35 14.67
CA ASN A 119 12.01 -4.26 14.37
C ASN A 119 11.53 -3.60 15.66
N GLY A 120 11.73 -2.29 15.78
CA GLY A 120 11.17 -1.44 16.82
C GLY A 120 9.84 -0.76 16.43
N GLY A 121 9.30 -1.05 15.24
CA GLY A 121 8.02 -0.51 14.78
C GLY A 121 6.80 -1.15 15.44
N ILE A 122 5.62 -0.59 15.16
CA ILE A 122 4.35 -0.97 15.81
C ILE A 122 3.87 -2.35 15.35
N TYR A 123 3.99 -2.65 14.06
CA TYR A 123 3.52 -3.90 13.47
C TYR A 123 4.64 -4.92 13.39
N PRO A 124 4.38 -6.20 13.68
CA PRO A 124 5.40 -7.25 13.62
C PRO A 124 5.88 -7.46 12.17
N LEU A 125 7.17 -7.80 12.02
CA LEU A 125 7.70 -8.21 10.73
C LEU A 125 7.05 -9.51 10.24
N ARG A 126 6.84 -9.57 8.95
CA ARG A 126 6.38 -10.74 8.21
C ARG A 126 7.48 -11.35 7.34
N LYS A 127 8.34 -10.51 6.77
CA LYS A 127 9.39 -10.90 5.83
C LYS A 127 10.55 -9.91 5.89
N VAL A 128 11.75 -10.41 5.68
CA VAL A 128 12.94 -9.61 5.44
C VAL A 128 13.66 -10.15 4.22
N ASP A 129 13.95 -9.29 3.25
CA ASP A 129 14.81 -9.58 2.11
C ASP A 129 16.19 -8.98 2.36
N LEU A 130 17.27 -9.75 2.11
CA LEU A 130 18.62 -9.35 2.34
C LEU A 130 19.41 -9.23 1.04
N PHE A 131 20.20 -8.18 0.94
CA PHE A 131 21.08 -7.89 -0.20
C PHE A 131 22.51 -7.65 0.29
N LEU A 132 23.49 -8.16 -0.47
CA LEU A 132 24.90 -7.85 -0.31
C LEU A 132 25.39 -7.14 -1.56
N ASN A 133 25.93 -5.93 -1.41
CA ASN A 133 26.40 -5.08 -2.53
C ASN A 133 25.33 -4.93 -3.64
N GLY A 134 24.05 -4.77 -3.25
CA GLY A 134 22.93 -4.67 -4.17
C GLY A 134 22.42 -6.01 -4.76
N ARG A 135 23.10 -7.13 -4.48
CA ARG A 135 22.71 -8.45 -4.94
C ARG A 135 21.84 -9.15 -3.90
N TYR A 136 20.67 -9.64 -4.29
CA TYR A 136 19.80 -10.44 -3.43
C TYR A 136 20.52 -11.72 -2.97
N VAL A 137 20.47 -11.99 -1.67
CA VAL A 137 21.14 -13.15 -1.05
C VAL A 137 20.20 -14.09 -0.31
N GLY A 138 19.00 -13.66 0.03
CA GLY A 138 18.01 -14.51 0.68
C GLY A 138 16.93 -13.75 1.41
N SER A 139 15.95 -14.50 1.92
CA SER A 139 14.84 -13.97 2.72
C SER A 139 14.65 -14.78 4.01
N ALA A 140 14.24 -14.07 5.08
CA ALA A 140 13.68 -14.68 6.29
C ALA A 140 12.18 -14.35 6.35
N ILE A 141 11.33 -15.36 6.54
CA ILE A 141 9.87 -15.25 6.49
C ILE A 141 9.18 -15.54 7.83
N ARG A 142 9.95 -15.73 8.88
CA ARG A 142 9.47 -15.97 10.25
C ARG A 142 10.52 -15.57 11.27
N SER A 143 10.09 -15.27 12.48
CA SER A 143 10.97 -14.96 13.63
C SER A 143 11.71 -16.21 14.11
N PRO A 144 12.99 -16.08 14.53
CA PRO A 144 13.80 -14.87 14.38
C PRO A 144 14.15 -14.65 12.91
N PHE A 145 14.16 -13.38 12.47
CA PHE A 145 14.53 -13.03 11.09
C PHE A 145 16.05 -13.08 10.93
N ALA A 146 16.59 -14.29 11.05
CA ALA A 146 18.01 -14.59 11.00
C ALA A 146 18.42 -15.02 9.59
N LEU A 147 19.56 -14.53 9.14
CA LEU A 147 20.13 -14.83 7.82
C LEU A 147 21.64 -15.06 7.95
N SER A 148 22.18 -15.88 7.06
CA SER A 148 23.61 -16.15 6.96
C SER A 148 24.12 -15.89 5.54
N ILE A 149 25.34 -15.34 5.45
CA ILE A 149 25.99 -15.04 4.17
C ILE A 149 27.38 -15.69 4.17
N LYS A 150 27.62 -16.59 3.22
CA LYS A 150 28.93 -17.19 2.96
C LYS A 150 29.80 -16.21 2.20
N LEU A 151 30.80 -15.62 2.85
CA LEU A 151 31.64 -14.58 2.25
C LEU A 151 32.56 -15.12 1.16
N SER A 152 32.98 -16.38 1.25
CA SER A 152 33.79 -17.04 0.22
C SER A 152 33.17 -17.05 -1.18
N THR A 153 31.82 -17.05 -1.24
CA THR A 153 31.05 -17.09 -2.49
C THR A 153 30.47 -15.74 -2.90
N LEU A 154 30.09 -14.93 -1.94
CA LEU A 154 29.28 -13.74 -2.18
C LEU A 154 29.97 -12.42 -1.83
N GLY A 155 30.96 -12.45 -0.92
CA GLY A 155 31.68 -11.27 -0.47
C GLY A 155 32.81 -10.87 -1.43
N GLU A 156 33.16 -9.60 -1.43
CA GLU A 156 34.29 -9.04 -2.16
C GLU A 156 35.36 -8.56 -1.16
N ILE A 157 36.67 -8.73 -1.47
CA ILE A 157 37.73 -8.20 -0.64
C ILE A 157 37.61 -6.69 -0.59
N GLY A 158 37.71 -6.10 0.61
CA GLY A 158 37.50 -4.67 0.85
C GLY A 158 36.15 -4.34 1.45
N ASP A 159 35.60 -3.20 1.07
CA ASP A 159 34.34 -2.69 1.62
C ASP A 159 33.12 -3.40 1.03
N ASN A 160 32.25 -3.84 1.92
CA ASN A 160 30.97 -4.49 1.54
C ASN A 160 29.81 -3.81 2.27
N LYS A 161 28.63 -3.85 1.65
CA LYS A 161 27.42 -3.28 2.20
C LYS A 161 26.31 -4.33 2.26
N ILE A 162 25.74 -4.50 3.45
CA ILE A 162 24.48 -5.25 3.66
C ILE A 162 23.33 -4.27 3.65
N GLU A 163 22.27 -4.65 2.96
CA GLU A 163 20.99 -3.95 2.94
C GLU A 163 19.87 -4.95 3.27
N ALA A 164 19.02 -4.60 4.22
CA ALA A 164 17.84 -5.39 4.58
C ALA A 164 16.57 -4.58 4.31
N ILE A 165 15.63 -5.18 3.60
CA ILE A 165 14.28 -4.64 3.36
C ILE A 165 13.29 -5.50 4.14
N GLY A 166 12.67 -4.91 5.16
CA GLY A 166 11.67 -5.58 5.99
C GLY A 166 10.25 -5.16 5.64
N PHE A 167 9.36 -6.12 5.65
CA PHE A 167 7.92 -5.95 5.44
C PHE A 167 7.18 -6.38 6.71
N ASP A 168 6.30 -5.54 7.20
CA ASP A 168 5.49 -5.85 8.38
C ASP A 168 4.16 -6.55 8.03
N ALA A 169 3.37 -6.85 9.05
CA ALA A 169 2.12 -7.57 8.92
C ALA A 169 1.03 -6.82 8.13
N VAL A 170 1.16 -5.50 7.98
CA VAL A 170 0.24 -4.64 7.22
C VAL A 170 0.83 -4.14 5.90
N TYR A 171 1.93 -4.76 5.43
CA TYR A 171 2.63 -4.46 4.19
C TYR A 171 3.38 -3.12 4.16
N ASN A 172 3.60 -2.47 5.30
CA ASN A 172 4.59 -1.40 5.35
C ASN A 172 5.98 -1.97 5.13
N LYS A 173 6.84 -1.21 4.46
CA LYS A 173 8.23 -1.60 4.22
C LYS A 173 9.20 -0.52 4.66
N ALA A 174 10.34 -0.96 5.16
CA ALA A 174 11.47 -0.09 5.44
C ALA A 174 12.77 -0.77 5.04
N LYS A 175 13.81 0.03 4.91
CA LYS A 175 15.17 -0.39 4.58
C LYS A 175 16.12 0.02 5.69
N THR A 176 17.08 -0.86 5.96
CA THR A 176 18.27 -0.53 6.78
C THR A 176 19.52 -1.06 6.08
N GLU A 177 20.64 -0.42 6.31
CA GLU A 177 21.92 -0.82 5.72
C GLU A 177 23.07 -0.67 6.71
N ALA A 178 24.11 -1.48 6.53
CA ALA A 178 25.35 -1.41 7.28
C ALA A 178 26.52 -1.87 6.41
N SER A 179 27.70 -1.33 6.70
CA SER A 179 28.93 -1.65 5.97
C SER A 179 29.89 -2.43 6.85
N PHE A 180 30.70 -3.28 6.24
CA PHE A 180 31.78 -4.05 6.87
C PHE A 180 32.89 -4.30 5.88
N LYS A 181 34.07 -4.72 6.38
CA LYS A 181 35.25 -5.03 5.53
C LYS A 181 35.49 -6.53 5.48
N ILE A 182 35.97 -7.00 4.33
CA ILE A 182 36.51 -8.36 4.16
C ILE A 182 38.00 -8.27 3.86
N SER A 183 38.80 -8.98 4.66
CA SER A 183 40.23 -9.23 4.41
C SER A 183 40.47 -10.65 3.87
N GLU A 184 41.61 -10.88 3.34
CA GLU A 184 42.07 -12.21 2.89
C GLU A 184 42.06 -13.24 4.03
#